data_461f1dd43910b35fc969e3b1cbc6a011
#
_entry.id   461f1dd43910b35fc969e3b1cbc6a011
#
_cell.length_a   1.000
_cell.length_b   1.000
_cell.length_c   1.000
_cell.angle_alpha   90.00
_cell.angle_beta   90.00
_cell.angle_gamma   90.00
#
_symmetry.space_group_name_H-M   'P 1'
#
loop_
_entity.id
_entity.type
_entity.pdbx_description
1 polymer ?
#
loop_
_entity_poly.entity_id
_entity_poly.type
_entity_poly.pdbx_seq_one_letter_code
_entity_poly.pdbx_strand_id
1 'polypeptide(L)'
;MTMSASSLPSSVRAVDHVQLPVPLGGSAQARAFYEGLLGLRELRDPARDRPGALHYALGWGRLDLSEGHYTGVAPQAHLALRVDGLAEITKRLRRAGAAVDDAPLFDAGRIYVVDPFGNRLELIEPSATHDLENRHVSDFRLSV
;
A
#
# COMPACT_ATOMS: atom_id res chain seq x y z
N MET A 1 -1.65 -15.33 -44.86
CA MET A 1 -2.73 -15.18 -43.84
C MET A 1 -2.15 -14.50 -42.63
N THR A 2 -2.36 -13.20 -42.53
CA THR A 2 -2.04 -12.44 -41.33
C THR A 2 -3.08 -12.78 -40.27
N MET A 3 -2.67 -13.52 -39.25
CA MET A 3 -3.48 -13.66 -38.04
C MET A 3 -3.66 -12.26 -37.45
N SER A 4 -4.87 -11.74 -37.51
CA SER A 4 -5.25 -10.56 -36.75
C SER A 4 -5.06 -10.90 -35.28
N ALA A 5 -4.04 -10.34 -34.64
CA ALA A 5 -3.97 -10.37 -33.21
C ALA A 5 -5.24 -9.72 -32.68
N SER A 6 -6.08 -10.48 -31.98
CA SER A 6 -7.23 -9.93 -31.30
C SER A 6 -6.70 -8.90 -30.29
N SER A 7 -6.76 -7.62 -30.65
CA SER A 7 -6.36 -6.53 -29.78
C SER A 7 -7.29 -6.55 -28.56
N LEU A 8 -6.70 -6.75 -27.37
CA LEU A 8 -7.41 -6.52 -26.13
C LEU A 8 -7.98 -5.09 -26.12
N PRO A 9 -9.20 -4.88 -25.62
CA PRO A 9 -9.76 -3.54 -25.55
C PRO A 9 -8.81 -2.61 -24.81
N SER A 10 -8.62 -1.40 -25.34
CA SER A 10 -7.79 -0.37 -24.72
C SER A 10 -8.43 0.09 -23.44
N SER A 11 -7.91 -0.39 -22.30
CA SER A 11 -8.46 -0.06 -20.98
C SER A 11 -7.37 -0.14 -19.92
N VAL A 12 -7.60 0.54 -18.80
CA VAL A 12 -6.76 0.37 -17.59
C VAL A 12 -7.01 -1.04 -17.06
N ARG A 13 -5.95 -1.75 -16.71
CA ARG A 13 -6.02 -3.13 -16.23
C ARG A 13 -5.75 -3.28 -14.74
N ALA A 14 -4.78 -2.52 -14.22
CA ALA A 14 -4.34 -2.66 -12.84
C ALA A 14 -3.54 -1.44 -12.41
N VAL A 15 -3.32 -1.34 -11.11
CA VAL A 15 -2.30 -0.45 -10.54
C VAL A 15 -0.96 -1.20 -10.59
N ASP A 16 0.06 -0.59 -11.18
CA ASP A 16 1.42 -1.15 -11.21
C ASP A 16 2.14 -0.88 -9.90
N HIS A 17 2.20 0.36 -9.50
CA HIS A 17 2.78 0.78 -8.23
C HIS A 17 2.13 2.07 -7.75
N VAL A 18 2.34 2.39 -6.49
CA VAL A 18 1.97 3.66 -5.86
C VAL A 18 3.24 4.31 -5.35
N GLN A 19 3.41 5.61 -5.59
CA GLN A 19 4.49 6.38 -5.03
C GLN A 19 3.96 7.39 -4.03
N LEU A 20 4.53 7.39 -2.84
CA LEU A 20 4.25 8.38 -1.79
C LEU A 20 5.45 9.29 -1.60
N PRO A 21 5.21 10.58 -1.31
CA PRO A 21 6.28 11.53 -1.07
C PRO A 21 6.91 11.33 0.31
N VAL A 22 8.21 11.57 0.37
CA VAL A 22 9.00 11.62 1.61
C VAL A 22 9.83 12.91 1.58
N PRO A 23 9.90 13.67 2.68
CA PRO A 23 10.78 14.83 2.75
C PRO A 23 12.25 14.43 2.58
N LEU A 24 13.08 15.35 2.11
CA LEU A 24 14.52 15.14 2.04
C LEU A 24 15.07 14.69 3.41
N GLY A 25 15.84 13.62 3.42
CA GLY A 25 16.41 13.02 4.65
C GLY A 25 15.46 12.08 5.40
N GLY A 26 14.26 11.80 4.90
CA GLY A 26 13.25 10.99 5.59
C GLY A 26 13.38 9.48 5.42
N SER A 27 14.32 8.96 4.65
CA SER A 27 14.41 7.53 4.32
C SER A 27 14.56 6.62 5.55
N ALA A 28 15.36 7.00 6.54
CA ALA A 28 15.53 6.20 7.76
C ALA A 28 14.23 6.09 8.55
N GLN A 29 13.51 7.18 8.67
CA GLN A 29 12.20 7.25 9.33
C GLN A 29 11.13 6.44 8.56
N ALA A 30 11.18 6.51 7.24
CA ALA A 30 10.32 5.72 6.36
C ALA A 30 10.57 4.21 6.57
N ARG A 31 11.82 3.76 6.63
CA ARG A 31 12.14 2.35 6.92
C ARG A 31 11.62 1.90 8.27
N ALA A 32 11.82 2.71 9.30
CA ALA A 32 11.32 2.37 10.65
C ALA A 32 9.79 2.17 10.65
N PHE A 33 9.06 2.96 9.89
CA PHE A 33 7.61 2.86 9.79
C PHE A 33 7.17 1.71 8.86
N TYR A 34 7.57 1.73 7.61
CA TYR A 34 7.06 0.78 6.59
C TYR A 34 7.61 -0.64 6.79
N GLU A 35 8.88 -0.80 7.11
CA GLU A 35 9.44 -2.12 7.45
C GLU A 35 9.18 -2.49 8.90
N GLY A 36 9.52 -1.61 9.82
CA GLY A 36 9.49 -1.92 11.25
C GLY A 36 8.10 -2.07 11.82
N LEU A 37 7.17 -1.20 11.48
CA LEU A 37 5.81 -1.19 12.03
C LEU A 37 4.81 -1.92 11.13
N LEU A 38 4.85 -1.70 9.83
CA LEU A 38 3.93 -2.33 8.88
C LEU A 38 4.42 -3.68 8.35
N GLY A 39 5.69 -4.01 8.51
CA GLY A 39 6.24 -5.30 8.11
C GLY A 39 6.43 -5.47 6.61
N LEU A 40 6.57 -4.39 5.85
CA LEU A 40 6.85 -4.45 4.42
C LEU A 40 8.29 -4.90 4.16
N ARG A 41 8.49 -5.63 3.08
CA ARG A 41 9.80 -6.09 2.66
C ARG A 41 10.39 -5.14 1.61
N GLU A 42 11.53 -4.53 1.92
CA GLU A 42 12.24 -3.68 0.98
C GLU A 42 12.79 -4.49 -0.20
N LEU A 43 12.57 -3.97 -1.41
CA LEU A 43 13.12 -4.52 -2.64
C LEU A 43 14.43 -3.80 -2.96
N ARG A 44 15.51 -4.57 -3.09
CA ARG A 44 16.83 -4.07 -3.47
C ARG A 44 17.13 -4.51 -4.90
N ASP A 45 17.46 -3.55 -5.74
CA ASP A 45 17.88 -3.79 -7.12
C ASP A 45 19.00 -2.80 -7.45
N PRO A 46 20.28 -3.26 -7.51
CA PRO A 46 21.41 -2.38 -7.77
C PRO A 46 21.28 -1.56 -9.06
N ALA A 47 20.51 -2.05 -10.03
CA ALA A 47 20.27 -1.34 -11.29
C ALA A 47 19.27 -0.19 -11.15
N ARG A 48 18.44 -0.18 -10.11
CA ARG A 48 17.36 0.80 -9.88
C ARG A 48 17.49 1.59 -8.60
N ASP A 49 18.27 1.08 -7.64
CA ASP A 49 18.46 1.74 -6.36
C ASP A 49 19.10 3.12 -6.54
N ARG A 50 18.48 4.12 -5.94
CA ARG A 50 18.95 5.50 -5.93
C ARG A 50 18.87 6.06 -4.53
N PRO A 51 19.77 6.97 -4.14
CA PRO A 51 19.63 7.69 -2.88
C PRO A 51 18.26 8.37 -2.79
N GLY A 52 17.57 8.22 -1.66
CA GLY A 52 16.26 8.82 -1.43
C GLY A 52 15.08 8.09 -2.04
N ALA A 53 15.29 6.96 -2.71
CA ALA A 53 14.23 6.12 -3.25
C ALA A 53 14.16 4.78 -2.51
N LEU A 54 12.97 4.44 -2.01
CA LEU A 54 12.68 3.16 -1.35
C LEU A 54 11.59 2.43 -2.12
N HIS A 55 11.76 1.13 -2.26
CA HIS A 55 10.80 0.27 -2.95
C HIS A 55 10.42 -0.89 -2.05
N TYR A 56 9.12 -1.11 -1.89
CA TYR A 56 8.57 -2.17 -1.04
C TYR A 56 7.67 -3.11 -1.83
N ALA A 57 7.77 -4.39 -1.54
CA ALA A 57 6.88 -5.39 -2.12
C ALA A 57 5.47 -5.27 -1.54
N LEU A 58 4.47 -5.25 -2.41
CA LEU A 58 3.05 -5.31 -2.08
C LEU A 58 2.41 -6.43 -2.88
N GLY A 59 2.39 -7.67 -2.35
CA GLY A 59 1.76 -8.77 -3.05
C GLY A 59 2.12 -8.82 -4.54
N TRP A 60 1.20 -8.40 -5.41
CA TRP A 60 1.39 -8.30 -6.86
C TRP A 60 2.01 -6.98 -7.34
N GLY A 61 2.05 -5.96 -6.49
CA GLY A 61 2.50 -4.61 -6.84
C GLY A 61 3.65 -4.11 -6.00
N ARG A 62 3.86 -2.82 -6.03
CA ARG A 62 4.96 -2.16 -5.34
C ARG A 62 4.51 -0.85 -4.73
N LEU A 63 5.03 -0.54 -3.55
CA LEU A 63 4.96 0.78 -2.93
C LEU A 63 6.35 1.42 -3.03
N ASP A 64 6.41 2.58 -3.65
CA ASP A 64 7.60 3.40 -3.76
C ASP A 64 7.50 4.61 -2.84
N LEU A 65 8.59 4.95 -2.19
CA LEU A 65 8.76 6.19 -1.45
C LEU A 65 9.90 6.98 -2.08
N SER A 66 9.69 8.26 -2.33
CA SER A 66 10.69 9.10 -2.97
C SER A 66 10.91 10.38 -2.19
N GLU A 67 12.15 10.61 -1.78
CA GLU A 67 12.56 11.89 -1.19
C GLU A 67 12.50 13.01 -2.22
N GLY A 68 12.03 14.17 -1.78
CA GLY A 68 11.95 15.32 -2.66
C GLY A 68 11.31 16.51 -2.00
N HIS A 69 10.94 17.50 -2.81
CA HIS A 69 10.14 18.61 -2.34
C HIS A 69 8.76 18.12 -1.93
N TYR A 70 8.52 18.15 -0.63
CA TYR A 70 7.26 17.74 -0.05
C TYR A 70 6.33 18.95 0.01
N THR A 71 5.27 18.93 -0.80
CA THR A 71 4.26 20.00 -0.87
C THR A 71 3.00 19.67 -0.07
N GLY A 72 3.00 18.58 0.67
CA GLY A 72 1.84 18.08 1.40
C GLY A 72 1.05 17.05 0.61
N VAL A 73 0.04 16.49 1.25
CA VAL A 73 -0.86 15.48 0.67
C VAL A 73 -2.28 16.04 0.69
N ALA A 74 -3.08 15.68 -0.31
CA ALA A 74 -4.50 16.02 -0.30
C ALA A 74 -5.17 15.39 0.94
N PRO A 75 -5.94 16.14 1.75
CA PRO A 75 -6.42 15.67 3.06
C PRO A 75 -7.28 14.40 3.01
N GLN A 76 -7.95 14.16 1.90
CA GLN A 76 -8.80 12.97 1.71
C GLN A 76 -8.09 11.82 0.99
N ALA A 77 -6.91 12.08 0.40
CA ALA A 77 -6.16 11.04 -0.28
C ALA A 77 -5.60 10.03 0.72
N HIS A 78 -5.75 8.74 0.44
CA HIS A 78 -5.17 7.68 1.24
C HIS A 78 -4.90 6.44 0.39
N LEU A 79 -3.96 5.63 0.85
CA LEU A 79 -3.67 4.31 0.31
C LEU A 79 -4.30 3.28 1.22
N ALA A 80 -5.10 2.37 0.65
CA ALA A 80 -5.68 1.25 1.38
C ALA A 80 -4.84 -0.01 1.18
N LEU A 81 -4.43 -0.61 2.28
CA LEU A 81 -3.60 -1.81 2.33
C LEU A 81 -4.36 -2.95 3.01
N ARG A 82 -4.35 -4.12 2.40
CA ARG A 82 -4.78 -5.34 3.08
C ARG A 82 -3.68 -5.84 3.98
N VAL A 83 -4.02 -6.21 5.18
CA VAL A 83 -3.09 -6.70 6.18
C VAL A 83 -3.58 -8.00 6.80
N ASP A 84 -2.64 -8.78 7.30
CA ASP A 84 -2.90 -9.90 8.19
C ASP A 84 -2.48 -9.50 9.60
N GLY A 85 -3.28 -9.82 10.60
CA GLY A 85 -2.99 -9.50 11.99
C GLY A 85 -3.15 -8.01 12.33
N LEU A 86 -4.25 -7.40 11.93
CA LEU A 86 -4.56 -5.98 12.16
C LEU A 86 -4.44 -5.60 13.64
N ALA A 87 -4.91 -6.46 14.56
CA ALA A 87 -4.84 -6.19 15.99
C ALA A 87 -3.39 -6.02 16.48
N GLU A 88 -2.48 -6.87 16.01
CA GLU A 88 -1.06 -6.80 16.39
C GLU A 88 -0.36 -5.60 15.76
N ILE A 89 -0.65 -5.31 14.49
CA ILE A 89 -0.14 -4.12 13.81
C ILE A 89 -0.62 -2.85 14.52
N THR A 90 -1.88 -2.79 14.91
CA THR A 90 -2.46 -1.66 15.65
C THR A 90 -1.73 -1.43 16.98
N LYS A 91 -1.42 -2.50 17.72
CA LYS A 91 -0.65 -2.40 18.96
C LYS A 91 0.76 -1.85 18.72
N ARG A 92 1.46 -2.32 17.70
CA ARG A 92 2.80 -1.83 17.34
C ARG A 92 2.77 -0.36 16.97
N LEU A 93 1.80 0.05 16.18
CA LEU A 93 1.62 1.44 15.77
C LEU A 93 1.38 2.35 16.98
N ARG A 94 0.49 1.96 17.89
CA ARG A 94 0.20 2.74 19.11
C ARG A 94 1.40 2.82 20.05
N ARG A 95 2.14 1.74 20.23
CA ARG A 95 3.38 1.73 21.04
C ARG A 95 4.45 2.65 20.46
N ALA A 96 4.51 2.77 19.16
CA ALA A 96 5.44 3.67 18.46
C ALA A 96 4.96 5.12 18.42
N GLY A 97 3.78 5.44 18.96
CA GLY A 97 3.20 6.78 18.96
C GLY A 97 2.61 7.24 17.63
N ALA A 98 2.35 6.30 16.72
CA ALA A 98 1.68 6.62 15.46
C ALA A 98 0.23 7.09 15.69
N ALA A 99 -0.23 8.03 14.89
CA ALA A 99 -1.59 8.52 14.94
C ALA A 99 -2.54 7.50 14.30
N VAL A 100 -3.21 6.72 15.15
CA VAL A 100 -4.18 5.68 14.75
C VAL A 100 -5.59 6.19 15.02
N ASP A 101 -6.45 6.11 14.02
CA ASP A 101 -7.87 6.43 14.11
C ASP A 101 -8.70 5.18 13.81
N ASP A 102 -9.37 4.67 14.83
CA ASP A 102 -10.31 3.54 14.74
C ASP A 102 -11.74 3.93 15.19
N ALA A 103 -11.93 5.19 15.57
CA ALA A 103 -13.14 5.64 16.26
C ALA A 103 -14.44 5.64 15.43
N PRO A 104 -14.45 5.96 14.13
CA PRO A 104 -15.69 6.04 13.36
C PRO A 104 -16.05 4.76 12.61
N LEU A 105 -15.38 3.65 12.88
CA LEU A 105 -15.48 2.50 12.01
C LEU A 105 -16.59 1.55 12.46
N PHE A 106 -17.67 1.53 11.70
CA PHE A 106 -18.72 0.51 11.79
C PHE A 106 -18.23 -0.89 11.38
N ASP A 107 -17.01 -0.97 10.87
CA ASP A 107 -16.36 -2.20 10.44
C ASP A 107 -15.10 -2.43 11.29
N ALA A 108 -15.16 -3.43 12.17
CA ALA A 108 -14.06 -3.78 13.07
C ALA A 108 -12.76 -4.23 12.35
N GLY A 109 -12.82 -4.43 11.04
CA GLY A 109 -11.72 -4.92 10.21
C GLY A 109 -10.86 -3.82 9.59
N ARG A 110 -10.94 -2.56 10.03
CA ARG A 110 -10.12 -1.49 9.45
C ARG A 110 -9.72 -0.41 10.44
N ILE A 111 -8.59 0.21 10.18
CA ILE A 111 -8.12 1.42 10.87
C ILE A 111 -7.55 2.41 9.86
N TYR A 112 -7.49 3.68 10.23
CA TYR A 112 -6.66 4.67 9.56
C TYR A 112 -5.42 4.97 10.40
N VAL A 113 -4.30 5.18 9.74
CA VAL A 113 -3.06 5.61 10.39
C VAL A 113 -2.35 6.62 9.50
N VAL A 114 -1.64 7.55 10.12
CA VAL A 114 -0.82 8.53 9.41
C VAL A 114 0.63 8.11 9.53
N ASP A 115 1.35 8.08 8.41
CA ASP A 115 2.78 7.82 8.41
C ASP A 115 3.56 9.02 9.01
N PRO A 116 4.89 8.93 9.22
CA PRO A 116 5.66 10.03 9.80
C PRO A 116 5.64 11.32 9.00
N PHE A 117 5.18 11.30 7.77
CA PHE A 117 5.23 12.42 6.82
C PHE A 117 3.85 13.02 6.52
N GLY A 118 2.80 12.51 7.14
CA GLY A 118 1.43 12.96 6.91
C GLY A 118 0.67 12.18 5.84
N ASN A 119 1.24 11.13 5.26
CA ASN A 119 0.50 10.26 4.35
C ASN A 119 -0.52 9.44 5.12
N ARG A 120 -1.77 9.48 4.68
CA ARG A 120 -2.85 8.71 5.30
C ARG A 120 -2.93 7.31 4.70
N LEU A 121 -2.96 6.31 5.55
CA LEU A 121 -3.11 4.90 5.18
C LEU A 121 -4.38 4.34 5.80
N GLU A 122 -5.06 3.49 5.05
CA GLU A 122 -6.15 2.65 5.55
C GLU A 122 -5.65 1.21 5.60
N LEU A 123 -5.72 0.56 6.75
CA LEU A 123 -5.34 -0.84 6.92
C LEU A 123 -6.60 -1.67 7.08
N ILE A 124 -6.75 -2.69 6.25
CA ILE A 124 -7.96 -3.51 6.17
C ILE A 124 -7.59 -4.98 6.34
N GLU A 125 -8.21 -5.64 7.31
CA GLU A 125 -8.21 -7.09 7.43
C GLU A 125 -9.60 -7.61 7.06
N PRO A 126 -9.81 -8.12 5.84
CA PRO A 126 -11.11 -8.56 5.38
C PRO A 126 -11.61 -9.74 6.22
N SER A 127 -12.94 -9.78 6.50
CA SER A 127 -13.54 -10.98 7.07
C SER A 127 -13.47 -12.14 6.08
N ALA A 128 -13.44 -13.39 6.58
CA ALA A 128 -13.36 -14.59 5.74
C ALA A 128 -14.47 -14.68 4.66
N THR A 129 -15.63 -14.08 4.91
CA THR A 129 -16.73 -13.95 3.94
C THR A 129 -16.41 -13.01 2.79
N HIS A 130 -15.68 -11.95 3.05
CA HIS A 130 -15.32 -10.96 2.01
C HIS A 130 -14.22 -11.48 1.08
N ASP A 131 -13.33 -12.33 1.58
CA ASP A 131 -12.30 -12.98 0.77
C ASP A 131 -12.89 -13.98 -0.25
N LEU A 132 -14.00 -14.61 0.07
CA LEU A 132 -14.69 -15.52 -0.84
C LEU A 132 -15.36 -14.76 -1.99
N GLU A 133 -15.93 -13.58 -1.74
CA GLU A 133 -16.52 -12.76 -2.79
C GLU A 133 -15.47 -12.21 -3.76
N ASN A 134 -14.31 -11.79 -3.24
CA ASN A 134 -13.22 -11.29 -4.08
C ASN A 134 -12.50 -12.38 -4.86
N ARG A 135 -12.40 -13.61 -4.34
CA ARG A 135 -11.87 -14.76 -5.09
C ARG A 135 -12.79 -15.12 -6.24
N HIS A 136 -14.09 -15.06 -6.04
CA HIS A 136 -15.08 -15.34 -7.09
C HIS A 136 -15.01 -14.34 -8.25
N VAL A 137 -14.73 -13.08 -7.98
CA VAL A 137 -14.53 -12.05 -9.01
C VAL A 137 -13.21 -12.22 -9.76
N SER A 138 -12.17 -12.75 -9.12
CA SER A 138 -10.88 -13.02 -9.76
C SER A 138 -10.95 -14.25 -10.67
N ASP A 139 -11.67 -15.29 -10.27
CA ASP A 139 -11.82 -16.52 -11.05
C ASP A 139 -12.72 -16.31 -12.28
N PHE A 140 -13.67 -15.38 -12.22
CA PHE A 140 -14.52 -15.04 -13.37
C PHE A 140 -13.77 -14.27 -14.48
N ARG A 141 -12.62 -13.66 -14.17
CA ARG A 141 -11.80 -12.95 -15.17
C ARG A 141 -10.81 -13.84 -15.91
N LEU A 142 -10.64 -15.09 -15.49
CA LEU A 142 -9.73 -16.04 -16.13
C LEU A 142 -10.45 -17.05 -17.06
N SER A 143 -11.75 -16.94 -17.20
CA SER A 143 -12.57 -17.87 -18.01
C SER A 143 -13.24 -17.23 -19.22
N VAL A 144 -12.70 -16.15 -19.74
CA VAL A 144 -13.16 -15.59 -21.02
C VAL A 144 -11.95 -15.30 -21.91
#